data_01ccace6c118cc82517c83ad627bd42a
#
_entry.id   01ccace6c118cc82517c83ad627bd42a
#
_cell.length_a   1.000
_cell.length_b   1.000
_cell.length_c   1.000
_cell.angle_alpha   90.00
_cell.angle_beta   90.00
_cell.angle_gamma   90.00
#
_symmetry.space_group_name_H-M   'P 1'
#
loop_
_entity.id
_entity.type
_entity.pdbx_description
1 polymer ?
#
loop_
_entity_poly.entity_id
_entity_poly.type
_entity_poly.pdbx_seq_one_letter_code
_entity_poly.pdbx_strand_id
1 'polypeptide(L)'
;MARENPRWGYQRIKGELLRLGIRVSATAIRTTLRRHGLDPTPRPTTTTWRTFLRQQAAGVLACDFFTGDTICLRRLYVLFFIELATRRVHLAGVTSNPDGAWVTQQARNLFLATADGGQRLRFVLRDRDAKFCRGFDDVFRAEGAEVLVTPVQAPNANAYAERWIRTIRAECLDWLLIVSRGHLEHVLSIYVEHYNQHRPHRALGLEPPGPSAGLTLVGEARRARVRRRDLLGGLLHEYGEPHERPYAPYESVTCVWSSCSRRSPAAGGPWPAPRPS
;
A
#
# COMPACT_ATOMS: atom_id res chain seq x y z
N MET A 1 34.48 -25.39 -16.24
CA MET A 1 34.08 -24.19 -17.03
C MET A 1 32.61 -23.81 -16.79
N ALA A 2 31.57 -24.58 -17.20
CA ALA A 2 30.16 -24.17 -16.98
C ALA A 2 29.74 -24.16 -15.50
N ARG A 3 30.15 -25.15 -14.69
CA ARG A 3 29.86 -25.20 -13.24
C ARG A 3 30.54 -24.10 -12.45
N GLU A 4 31.74 -23.70 -12.86
CA GLU A 4 32.51 -22.64 -12.22
C GLU A 4 31.99 -21.25 -12.62
N ASN A 5 31.31 -21.16 -13.77
CA ASN A 5 30.80 -19.93 -14.33
C ASN A 5 29.29 -20.04 -14.65
N PRO A 6 28.41 -20.09 -13.64
CA PRO A 6 26.98 -20.37 -13.84
C PRO A 6 26.25 -19.29 -14.64
N ARG A 7 26.87 -18.12 -14.83
CA ARG A 7 26.32 -17.01 -15.64
C ARG A 7 26.72 -17.09 -17.12
N TRP A 8 27.56 -18.07 -17.52
CA TRP A 8 27.97 -18.19 -18.92
C TRP A 8 26.95 -18.98 -19.73
N GLY A 9 26.39 -18.35 -20.75
CA GLY A 9 25.56 -19.02 -21.73
C GLY A 9 26.40 -19.87 -22.69
N TYR A 10 25.75 -20.82 -23.37
CA TYR A 10 26.41 -21.75 -24.31
C TYR A 10 27.21 -21.05 -25.41
N GLN A 11 26.81 -19.83 -25.83
CA GLN A 11 27.58 -19.07 -26.85
C GLN A 11 28.92 -18.55 -26.30
N ARG A 12 28.93 -18.10 -25.03
CA ARG A 12 30.19 -17.67 -24.38
C ARG A 12 31.12 -18.87 -24.16
N ILE A 13 30.57 -19.98 -23.71
CA ILE A 13 31.33 -21.23 -23.55
C ILE A 13 31.92 -21.67 -24.89
N LYS A 14 31.17 -21.55 -26.00
CA LYS A 14 31.66 -21.81 -27.35
C LYS A 14 32.86 -20.91 -27.68
N GLY A 15 32.78 -19.64 -27.39
CA GLY A 15 33.86 -18.69 -27.61
C GLY A 15 35.13 -19.03 -26.84
N GLU A 16 35.02 -19.39 -25.58
CA GLU A 16 36.15 -19.81 -24.75
C GLU A 16 36.81 -21.12 -25.25
N LEU A 17 35.96 -22.11 -25.63
CA LEU A 17 36.44 -23.35 -26.24
C LEU A 17 37.19 -23.09 -27.55
N LEU A 18 36.69 -22.18 -28.39
CA LEU A 18 37.36 -21.79 -29.64
C LEU A 18 38.75 -21.16 -29.39
N ARG A 19 38.89 -20.33 -28.35
CA ARG A 19 40.17 -19.75 -27.92
C ARG A 19 41.16 -20.82 -27.45
N LEU A 20 40.68 -21.93 -26.94
CA LEU A 20 41.48 -23.11 -26.58
C LEU A 20 41.75 -24.06 -27.78
N GLY A 21 41.38 -23.65 -28.99
CA GLY A 21 41.55 -24.48 -30.20
C GLY A 21 40.47 -25.56 -30.37
N ILE A 22 39.47 -25.64 -29.49
CA ILE A 22 38.44 -26.66 -29.51
C ILE A 22 37.22 -26.15 -30.30
N ARG A 23 36.97 -26.74 -31.47
CA ARG A 23 35.83 -26.38 -32.33
C ARG A 23 34.64 -27.30 -32.04
N VAL A 24 33.62 -26.74 -31.37
CA VAL A 24 32.37 -27.46 -31.03
C VAL A 24 31.19 -26.63 -31.50
N SER A 25 30.13 -27.30 -31.98
CA SER A 25 28.90 -26.65 -32.38
C SER A 25 28.14 -26.11 -31.16
N ALA A 26 27.42 -25.01 -31.32
CA ALA A 26 26.55 -24.46 -30.27
C ALA A 26 25.45 -25.49 -29.80
N THR A 27 24.99 -26.31 -30.73
CA THR A 27 24.00 -27.37 -30.43
C THR A 27 24.62 -28.47 -29.56
N ALA A 28 25.83 -28.92 -29.84
CA ALA A 28 26.53 -29.91 -29.03
C ALA A 28 26.73 -29.41 -27.57
N ILE A 29 27.20 -28.16 -27.41
CA ILE A 29 27.34 -27.55 -26.08
C ILE A 29 26.01 -27.49 -25.35
N ARG A 30 24.93 -27.00 -26.00
CA ARG A 30 23.59 -26.95 -25.43
C ARG A 30 23.11 -28.34 -24.98
N THR A 31 23.26 -29.35 -25.79
CA THR A 31 22.86 -30.72 -25.48
C THR A 31 23.65 -31.30 -24.30
N THR A 32 24.97 -31.06 -24.30
CA THR A 32 25.84 -31.48 -23.18
C THR A 32 25.45 -30.82 -21.86
N LEU A 33 25.25 -29.49 -21.86
CA LEU A 33 24.82 -28.77 -20.66
C LEU A 33 23.49 -29.32 -20.12
N ARG A 34 22.50 -29.55 -20.99
CA ARG A 34 21.19 -30.15 -20.58
C ARG A 34 21.34 -31.53 -20.00
N ARG A 35 22.15 -32.39 -20.59
CA ARG A 35 22.42 -33.76 -20.08
C ARG A 35 23.00 -33.75 -18.68
N HIS A 36 23.77 -32.70 -18.35
CA HIS A 36 24.36 -32.52 -17.03
C HIS A 36 23.54 -31.64 -16.07
N GLY A 37 22.25 -31.35 -16.38
CA GLY A 37 21.35 -30.55 -15.56
C GLY A 37 21.73 -29.07 -15.46
N LEU A 38 22.59 -28.58 -16.38
CA LEU A 38 22.98 -27.18 -16.44
C LEU A 38 22.13 -26.44 -17.47
N ASP A 39 21.61 -25.27 -17.10
CA ASP A 39 20.85 -24.44 -18.03
C ASP A 39 21.81 -23.90 -19.11
N PRO A 40 21.60 -24.19 -20.41
CA PRO A 40 22.48 -23.69 -21.48
C PRO A 40 22.34 -22.18 -21.72
N THR A 41 21.32 -21.56 -21.20
CA THR A 41 21.10 -20.12 -21.25
C THR A 41 20.86 -19.62 -19.85
N PRO A 42 21.83 -18.89 -19.25
CA PRO A 42 21.62 -18.35 -17.92
C PRO A 42 20.40 -17.43 -17.94
N ARG A 43 19.50 -17.65 -17.02
CA ARG A 43 18.38 -16.74 -16.84
C ARG A 43 18.95 -15.38 -16.48
N PRO A 44 18.48 -14.29 -17.09
CA PRO A 44 18.91 -12.96 -16.68
C PRO A 44 18.68 -12.81 -15.19
N THR A 45 19.76 -12.56 -14.44
CA THR A 45 19.71 -12.29 -13.00
C THR A 45 19.24 -10.87 -12.70
N THR A 46 18.61 -10.22 -13.67
CA THR A 46 17.91 -8.97 -13.41
C THR A 46 16.78 -9.27 -12.46
N THR A 47 16.91 -8.78 -11.24
CA THR A 47 15.81 -8.81 -10.27
C THR A 47 14.60 -8.16 -10.91
N THR A 48 13.58 -8.94 -11.20
CA THR A 48 12.35 -8.36 -11.74
C THR A 48 11.73 -7.45 -10.69
N TRP A 49 11.02 -6.41 -11.12
CA TRP A 49 10.28 -5.53 -10.21
C TRP A 49 9.46 -6.31 -9.17
N ARG A 50 8.80 -7.38 -9.61
CA ARG A 50 8.04 -8.28 -8.73
C ARG A 50 8.93 -8.97 -7.68
N THR A 51 10.12 -9.42 -8.07
CA THR A 51 11.07 -10.08 -7.17
C THR A 51 11.62 -9.08 -6.17
N PHE A 52 11.99 -7.88 -6.62
CA PHE A 52 12.43 -6.77 -5.77
C PHE A 52 11.37 -6.44 -4.71
N LEU A 53 10.13 -6.16 -5.12
CA LEU A 53 9.05 -5.83 -4.19
C LEU A 53 8.79 -6.95 -3.19
N ARG A 54 8.91 -8.23 -3.59
CA ARG A 54 8.74 -9.36 -2.68
C ARG A 54 9.86 -9.44 -1.65
N GLN A 55 11.11 -9.24 -2.07
CA GLN A 55 12.27 -9.29 -1.17
C GLN A 55 12.34 -8.12 -0.20
N GLN A 56 11.87 -6.95 -0.60
CA GLN A 56 11.91 -5.73 0.19
C GLN A 56 10.57 -5.40 0.87
N ALA A 57 9.56 -6.26 0.76
CA ALA A 57 8.18 -5.98 1.15
C ALA A 57 8.04 -5.41 2.58
N ALA A 58 8.85 -5.88 3.52
CA ALA A 58 8.81 -5.44 4.92
C ALA A 58 9.14 -3.95 5.13
N GLY A 59 9.76 -3.30 4.16
CA GLY A 59 10.09 -1.87 4.24
C GLY A 59 9.49 -1.05 3.11
N VAL A 60 8.51 -1.58 2.37
CA VAL A 60 7.88 -0.88 1.25
C VAL A 60 6.45 -0.50 1.57
N LEU A 61 6.18 0.78 1.43
CA LEU A 61 4.85 1.37 1.48
C LEU A 61 4.45 1.80 0.06
N ALA A 62 3.33 1.34 -0.46
CA ALA A 62 2.79 1.85 -1.71
C ALA A 62 1.69 2.87 -1.42
N CYS A 63 1.57 3.88 -2.26
CA CYS A 63 0.47 4.84 -2.18
C CYS A 63 -0.17 5.05 -3.56
N ASP A 64 -1.42 5.45 -3.52
CA ASP A 64 -2.20 5.73 -4.72
C ASP A 64 -3.42 6.58 -4.39
N PHE A 65 -4.05 7.09 -5.42
CA PHE A 65 -5.32 7.77 -5.35
C PHE A 65 -6.43 6.94 -5.98
N PHE A 66 -7.60 7.00 -5.37
CA PHE A 66 -8.82 6.65 -6.08
C PHE A 66 -9.87 7.74 -5.88
N THR A 67 -10.93 7.70 -6.68
CA THR A 67 -12.00 8.68 -6.64
C THR A 67 -13.32 8.05 -6.20
N GLY A 68 -14.14 8.80 -5.49
CA GLY A 68 -15.54 8.52 -5.26
C GLY A 68 -16.37 9.74 -5.65
N ASP A 69 -17.50 9.52 -6.32
CA ASP A 69 -18.41 10.61 -6.67
C ASP A 69 -19.56 10.64 -5.66
N THR A 70 -19.96 11.84 -5.25
CA THR A 70 -21.13 12.03 -4.39
C THR A 70 -22.42 12.00 -5.25
N ILE A 71 -23.59 11.86 -4.56
CA ILE A 71 -24.92 11.95 -5.24
C ILE A 71 -25.11 13.27 -6.01
N CYS A 72 -24.40 14.33 -5.59
CA CYS A 72 -24.38 15.62 -6.30
C CYS A 72 -23.29 15.69 -7.36
N LEU A 73 -22.73 14.55 -7.81
CA LEU A 73 -21.68 14.42 -8.83
C LEU A 73 -20.39 15.20 -8.50
N ARG A 74 -20.17 15.50 -7.22
CA ARG A 74 -18.91 16.10 -6.76
C ARG A 74 -17.87 14.99 -6.61
N ARG A 75 -16.77 15.13 -7.33
CA ARG A 75 -15.66 14.20 -7.26
C ARG A 75 -14.82 14.42 -6.01
N LEU A 76 -14.58 13.33 -5.28
CA LEU A 76 -13.72 13.29 -4.12
C LEU A 76 -12.53 12.39 -4.41
N TYR A 77 -11.35 12.81 -4.01
CA TYR A 77 -10.10 12.07 -4.14
C TYR A 77 -9.73 11.51 -2.77
N VAL A 78 -9.36 10.24 -2.75
CA VAL A 78 -8.94 9.53 -1.55
C VAL A 78 -7.50 9.14 -1.72
N LEU A 79 -6.62 9.62 -0.83
CA LEU A 79 -5.24 9.18 -0.72
C LEU A 79 -5.15 8.08 0.34
N PHE A 80 -4.47 7.01 0.02
CA PHE A 80 -4.19 5.93 0.95
C PHE A 80 -2.77 5.39 0.77
N PHE A 81 -2.30 4.70 1.79
CA PHE A 81 -1.06 3.95 1.78
C PHE A 81 -1.33 2.48 2.12
N ILE A 82 -0.54 1.58 1.56
CA ILE A 82 -0.61 0.15 1.84
C ILE A 82 0.78 -0.43 2.08
N GLU A 83 0.99 -1.10 3.18
CA GLU A 83 2.22 -1.83 3.47
C GLU A 83 2.28 -3.11 2.63
N LEU A 84 3.38 -3.34 1.93
CA LEU A 84 3.49 -4.48 1.03
C LEU A 84 3.63 -5.82 1.76
N ALA A 85 4.20 -5.85 2.93
CA ALA A 85 4.36 -7.08 3.72
C ALA A 85 3.05 -7.49 4.39
N THR A 86 2.51 -6.61 5.20
CA THR A 86 1.35 -6.87 6.05
C THR A 86 0.02 -6.74 5.33
N ARG A 87 -0.02 -5.99 4.23
CA ARG A 87 -1.24 -5.55 3.52
C ARG A 87 -2.06 -4.52 4.31
N ARG A 88 -1.54 -4.03 5.42
CA ARG A 88 -2.20 -3.02 6.23
C ARG A 88 -2.39 -1.74 5.43
N VAL A 89 -3.58 -1.18 5.51
CA VAL A 89 -3.97 0.04 4.80
C VAL A 89 -4.08 1.19 5.79
N HIS A 90 -3.53 2.32 5.39
CA HIS A 90 -3.62 3.59 6.11
C HIS A 90 -4.36 4.58 5.23
N LEU A 91 -5.51 5.03 5.70
CA LEU A 91 -6.27 6.09 5.03
C LEU A 91 -5.60 7.43 5.36
N ALA A 92 -5.06 8.10 4.33
CA ALA A 92 -4.41 9.39 4.53
C ALA A 92 -5.43 10.54 4.56
N GLY A 93 -6.43 10.52 3.70
CA GLY A 93 -7.48 11.52 3.73
C GLY A 93 -8.32 11.57 2.46
N VAL A 94 -9.36 12.40 2.54
CA VAL A 94 -10.31 12.66 1.46
C VAL A 94 -10.34 14.16 1.16
N THR A 95 -10.32 14.55 -0.11
CA THR A 95 -10.42 15.95 -0.53
C THR A 95 -11.09 16.09 -1.88
N SER A 96 -11.69 17.24 -2.15
CA SER A 96 -12.15 17.60 -3.49
C SER A 96 -11.04 18.24 -4.34
N ASN A 97 -9.96 18.71 -3.70
CA ASN A 97 -8.83 19.36 -4.36
C ASN A 97 -7.50 18.80 -3.82
N PRO A 98 -6.93 17.76 -4.47
CA PRO A 98 -5.68 17.13 -4.06
C PRO A 98 -4.47 17.94 -4.55
N ASP A 99 -4.28 19.16 -4.04
CA ASP A 99 -3.11 19.97 -4.34
C ASP A 99 -1.83 19.48 -3.65
N GLY A 100 -0.68 19.98 -4.10
CA GLY A 100 0.61 19.54 -3.59
C GLY A 100 0.82 19.84 -2.09
N ALA A 101 0.24 20.93 -1.56
CA ALA A 101 0.33 21.26 -0.15
C ALA A 101 -0.44 20.25 0.70
N TRP A 102 -1.66 19.91 0.27
CA TRP A 102 -2.48 18.91 0.95
C TRP A 102 -1.81 17.52 0.92
N VAL A 103 -1.32 17.09 -0.25
CA VAL A 103 -0.66 15.78 -0.40
C VAL A 103 0.60 15.68 0.48
N THR A 104 1.40 16.77 0.53
CA THR A 104 2.58 16.86 1.40
C THR A 104 2.20 16.77 2.87
N GLN A 105 1.10 17.44 3.28
CA GLN A 105 0.62 17.35 4.66
C GLN A 105 0.14 15.94 5.03
N GLN A 106 -0.51 15.21 4.10
CA GLN A 106 -0.90 13.83 4.36
C GLN A 106 0.32 12.91 4.57
N ALA A 107 1.42 13.13 3.85
CA ALA A 107 2.67 12.41 4.09
C ALA A 107 3.20 12.64 5.51
N ARG A 108 3.20 13.89 6.01
CA ARG A 108 3.60 14.20 7.40
C ARG A 108 2.69 13.53 8.43
N ASN A 109 1.37 13.59 8.20
CA ASN A 109 0.38 12.98 9.09
C ASN A 109 0.58 11.48 9.21
N LEU A 110 0.98 10.79 8.12
CA LEU A 110 1.28 9.37 8.14
C LEU A 110 2.39 9.05 9.14
N PHE A 111 3.51 9.78 9.11
CA PHE A 111 4.62 9.56 10.04
C PHE A 111 4.22 9.81 11.48
N LEU A 112 3.42 10.85 11.75
CA LEU A 112 2.89 11.10 13.09
C LEU A 112 2.00 9.96 13.59
N ALA A 113 1.21 9.37 12.70
CA ALA A 113 0.31 8.25 13.06
C ALA A 113 1.04 6.90 13.19
N THR A 114 2.23 6.75 12.60
CA THR A 114 2.99 5.49 12.57
C THR A 114 4.26 5.53 13.44
N ALA A 115 4.51 6.64 14.13
CA ALA A 115 5.73 6.84 14.94
C ALA A 115 5.99 5.71 15.95
N ASP A 116 4.93 5.13 16.53
CA ASP A 116 5.02 4.05 17.52
C ASP A 116 5.22 2.64 16.91
N GLY A 117 5.16 2.51 15.58
CA GLY A 117 5.11 1.21 14.90
C GLY A 117 6.45 0.46 14.76
N GLY A 118 7.59 1.06 15.12
CA GLY A 118 8.91 0.41 15.14
C GLY A 118 9.44 -0.08 13.78
N GLN A 119 8.64 -0.15 12.74
CA GLN A 119 9.05 -0.64 11.43
C GLN A 119 9.65 0.49 10.59
N ARG A 120 10.95 0.40 10.30
CA ARG A 120 11.65 1.40 9.50
C ARG A 120 11.20 1.32 8.04
N LEU A 121 10.51 2.37 7.58
CA LEU A 121 10.18 2.55 6.18
C LEU A 121 11.46 2.76 5.36
N ARG A 122 11.66 1.96 4.31
CA ARG A 122 12.82 2.03 3.42
C ARG A 122 12.48 2.60 2.05
N PHE A 123 11.29 2.28 1.57
CA PHE A 123 10.84 2.69 0.25
C PHE A 123 9.38 3.13 0.27
N VAL A 124 9.08 4.21 -0.41
CA VAL A 124 7.70 4.57 -0.77
C VAL A 124 7.53 4.42 -2.28
N LEU A 125 6.55 3.62 -2.68
CA LEU A 125 6.20 3.38 -4.07
C LEU A 125 4.99 4.23 -4.44
N ARG A 126 5.12 5.06 -5.47
CA ARG A 126 4.04 5.86 -6.04
C ARG A 126 4.02 5.78 -7.56
N ASP A 127 2.92 6.13 -8.15
CA ASP A 127 2.82 6.32 -9.58
C ASP A 127 3.37 7.70 -10.02
N ARG A 128 3.19 8.03 -11.31
CA ARG A 128 3.60 9.30 -11.92
C ARG A 128 2.50 10.35 -11.91
N ASP A 129 1.46 10.18 -11.09
CA ASP A 129 0.39 11.17 -11.01
C ASP A 129 0.96 12.54 -10.57
N ALA A 130 0.59 13.58 -11.30
CA ALA A 130 1.05 14.96 -11.06
C ALA A 130 0.67 15.51 -9.66
N LYS A 131 -0.28 14.87 -8.97
CA LYS A 131 -0.64 15.20 -7.58
C LYS A 131 0.50 14.95 -6.61
N PHE A 132 1.38 13.98 -6.88
CA PHE A 132 2.57 13.73 -6.09
C PHE A 132 3.66 14.74 -6.43
N CYS A 133 3.69 15.83 -5.70
CA CYS A 133 4.67 16.90 -5.88
C CYS A 133 6.02 16.60 -5.21
N ARG A 134 7.04 17.42 -5.51
CA ARG A 134 8.37 17.30 -4.89
C ARG A 134 8.32 17.34 -3.37
N GLY A 135 7.48 18.21 -2.78
CA GLY A 135 7.34 18.31 -1.33
C GLY A 135 6.86 17.02 -0.67
N PHE A 136 6.02 16.23 -1.35
CA PHE A 136 5.64 14.89 -0.88
C PHE A 136 6.87 13.97 -0.82
N ASP A 137 7.66 13.92 -1.89
CA ASP A 137 8.86 13.09 -1.94
C ASP A 137 9.89 13.51 -0.87
N ASP A 138 10.04 14.81 -0.64
CA ASP A 138 11.02 15.35 0.31
C ASP A 138 10.67 14.97 1.76
N VAL A 139 9.38 14.85 2.12
CA VAL A 139 8.96 14.34 3.44
C VAL A 139 9.48 12.91 3.65
N PHE A 140 9.30 12.02 2.67
CA PHE A 140 9.77 10.64 2.80
C PHE A 140 11.29 10.53 2.83
N ARG A 141 11.99 11.34 2.03
CA ARG A 141 13.46 11.39 2.05
C ARG A 141 14.03 11.89 3.37
N ALA A 142 13.37 12.88 3.99
CA ALA A 142 13.77 13.39 5.30
C ALA A 142 13.69 12.30 6.39
N GLU A 143 12.74 11.38 6.28
CA GLU A 143 12.59 10.22 7.17
C GLU A 143 13.46 9.02 6.73
N GLY A 144 14.34 9.21 5.76
CA GLY A 144 15.30 8.19 5.30
C GLY A 144 14.73 7.14 4.36
N ALA A 145 13.54 7.36 3.79
CA ALA A 145 12.93 6.48 2.80
C ALA A 145 13.26 6.91 1.38
N GLU A 146 13.55 5.94 0.52
CA GLU A 146 13.75 6.18 -0.91
C GLU A 146 12.39 6.18 -1.64
N VAL A 147 12.20 7.16 -2.52
CA VAL A 147 10.98 7.27 -3.34
C VAL A 147 11.16 6.51 -4.64
N LEU A 148 10.37 5.47 -4.82
CA LEU A 148 10.31 4.66 -6.02
C LEU A 148 9.12 5.09 -6.89
N VAL A 149 9.42 5.61 -8.06
CA VAL A 149 8.38 5.96 -9.04
C VAL A 149 8.18 4.79 -9.99
N THR A 150 6.93 4.39 -10.19
CA THR A 150 6.63 3.26 -11.09
C THR A 150 7.18 3.49 -12.48
N PRO A 151 7.77 2.47 -13.14
CA PRO A 151 8.26 2.59 -14.51
C PRO A 151 7.13 2.97 -15.47
N VAL A 152 7.48 3.68 -16.54
CA VAL A 152 6.55 4.02 -17.62
C VAL A 152 6.02 2.72 -18.24
N GLN A 153 4.72 2.64 -18.49
CA GLN A 153 4.05 1.49 -19.11
C GLN A 153 4.17 0.18 -18.31
N ALA A 154 4.37 0.25 -16.98
CA ALA A 154 4.39 -0.91 -16.11
C ALA A 154 3.11 -0.98 -15.25
N PRO A 155 1.95 -1.37 -15.80
CA PRO A 155 0.67 -1.34 -15.09
C PRO A 155 0.65 -2.20 -13.82
N ASN A 156 1.50 -3.22 -13.76
CA ASN A 156 1.61 -4.09 -12.57
C ASN A 156 2.58 -3.56 -11.50
N ALA A 157 3.16 -2.38 -11.69
CA ALA A 157 4.16 -1.87 -10.77
C ALA A 157 3.55 -1.49 -9.42
N ASN A 158 2.31 -0.98 -9.39
CA ASN A 158 1.55 -0.68 -8.18
C ASN A 158 0.38 -1.66 -7.95
N ALA A 159 0.55 -2.93 -8.34
CA ALA A 159 -0.52 -3.94 -8.32
C ALA A 159 -1.15 -4.16 -6.93
N TYR A 160 -0.46 -3.81 -5.85
CA TYR A 160 -1.00 -3.93 -4.49
C TYR A 160 -2.05 -2.85 -4.20
N ALA A 161 -1.75 -1.60 -4.54
CA ALA A 161 -2.67 -0.50 -4.42
C ALA A 161 -3.88 -0.68 -5.35
N GLU A 162 -3.64 -1.02 -6.62
CA GLU A 162 -4.72 -1.30 -7.58
C GLU A 162 -5.64 -2.44 -7.14
N ARG A 163 -5.08 -3.50 -6.54
CA ARG A 163 -5.88 -4.61 -6.01
C ARG A 163 -6.74 -4.16 -4.85
N TRP A 164 -6.20 -3.35 -3.95
CA TRP A 164 -6.97 -2.83 -2.82
C TRP A 164 -8.10 -1.92 -3.30
N ILE A 165 -7.83 -1.02 -4.27
CA ILE A 165 -8.87 -0.16 -4.87
C ILE A 165 -10.01 -1.01 -5.45
N ARG A 166 -9.70 -2.07 -6.20
CA ARG A 166 -10.73 -2.98 -6.74
C ARG A 166 -11.51 -3.66 -5.61
N THR A 167 -10.83 -4.04 -4.54
CA THR A 167 -11.46 -4.72 -3.40
C THR A 167 -12.44 -3.79 -2.69
N ILE A 168 -12.03 -2.57 -2.32
CA ILE A 168 -12.91 -1.62 -1.62
C ILE A 168 -14.09 -1.19 -2.49
N ARG A 169 -13.90 -1.06 -3.81
CA ARG A 169 -15.02 -0.78 -4.73
C ARG A 169 -16.03 -1.93 -4.71
N ALA A 170 -15.59 -3.13 -5.01
CA ALA A 170 -16.46 -4.30 -5.13
C ALA A 170 -17.15 -4.68 -3.81
N GLU A 171 -16.48 -4.48 -2.66
CA GLU A 171 -17.01 -4.90 -1.35
C GLU A 171 -17.77 -3.78 -0.61
N CYS A 172 -17.59 -2.51 -1.01
CA CYS A 172 -18.15 -1.39 -0.25
C CYS A 172 -18.70 -0.27 -1.15
N LEU A 173 -17.83 0.43 -1.89
CA LEU A 173 -18.20 1.70 -2.50
C LEU A 173 -19.22 1.58 -3.64
N ASP A 174 -19.20 0.48 -4.41
CA ASP A 174 -20.15 0.26 -5.51
C ASP A 174 -21.59 -0.05 -5.02
N TRP A 175 -21.74 -0.27 -3.71
CA TRP A 175 -23.03 -0.58 -3.06
C TRP A 175 -23.60 0.58 -2.25
N LEU A 176 -22.90 1.71 -2.17
CA LEU A 176 -23.27 2.84 -1.33
C LEU A 176 -23.40 4.14 -2.12
N LEU A 177 -24.43 4.90 -1.83
CA LEU A 177 -24.56 6.27 -2.32
C LEU A 177 -23.84 7.22 -1.37
N ILE A 178 -22.79 7.85 -1.84
CA ILE A 178 -22.02 8.80 -1.04
C ILE A 178 -22.69 10.18 -1.08
N VAL A 179 -23.11 10.65 0.08
CA VAL A 179 -23.84 11.92 0.21
C VAL A 179 -22.88 13.11 0.30
N SER A 180 -21.79 12.95 1.05
CA SER A 180 -20.84 14.05 1.33
C SER A 180 -19.44 13.52 1.56
N ARG A 181 -18.46 14.43 1.66
CA ARG A 181 -17.08 14.11 2.03
C ARG A 181 -17.04 13.40 3.39
N GLY A 182 -17.69 13.94 4.42
CA GLY A 182 -17.71 13.33 5.75
C GLY A 182 -18.36 11.94 5.76
N HIS A 183 -19.40 11.73 4.93
CA HIS A 183 -19.98 10.40 4.76
C HIS A 183 -18.95 9.43 4.13
N LEU A 184 -18.23 9.83 3.09
CA LEU A 184 -17.18 8.99 2.50
C LEU A 184 -16.08 8.69 3.52
N GLU A 185 -15.60 9.67 4.28
CA GLU A 185 -14.59 9.49 5.33
C GLU A 185 -15.07 8.47 6.38
N HIS A 186 -16.32 8.56 6.82
CA HIS A 186 -16.91 7.62 7.76
C HIS A 186 -17.01 6.20 7.21
N VAL A 187 -17.51 6.04 5.99
CA VAL A 187 -17.60 4.74 5.31
C VAL A 187 -16.23 4.11 5.18
N LEU A 188 -15.23 4.90 4.73
CA LEU A 188 -13.87 4.43 4.54
C LEU A 188 -13.20 4.04 5.86
N SER A 189 -13.43 4.79 6.96
CA SER A 189 -12.86 4.46 8.27
C SER A 189 -13.37 3.09 8.76
N ILE A 190 -14.68 2.84 8.66
CA ILE A 190 -15.26 1.54 9.02
C ILE A 190 -14.71 0.42 8.14
N TYR A 191 -14.67 0.64 6.83
CA TYR A 191 -14.18 -0.39 5.91
C TYR A 191 -12.69 -0.71 6.12
N VAL A 192 -11.83 0.31 6.30
CA VAL A 192 -10.39 0.11 6.54
C VAL A 192 -10.14 -0.60 7.86
N GLU A 193 -10.91 -0.30 8.90
CA GLU A 193 -10.87 -1.02 10.18
C GLU A 193 -11.22 -2.50 9.97
N HIS A 194 -12.38 -2.78 9.34
CA HIS A 194 -12.77 -4.14 8.98
C HIS A 194 -11.70 -4.86 8.14
N TYR A 195 -11.18 -4.19 7.11
CA TYR A 195 -10.13 -4.74 6.22
C TYR A 195 -8.86 -5.11 6.99
N ASN A 196 -8.43 -4.24 7.90
CA ASN A 196 -7.19 -4.42 8.64
C ASN A 196 -7.31 -5.43 9.80
N GLN A 197 -8.46 -5.51 10.47
CA GLN A 197 -8.62 -6.27 11.72
C GLN A 197 -9.41 -7.57 11.58
N HIS A 198 -10.32 -7.64 10.60
CA HIS A 198 -11.28 -8.74 10.52
C HIS A 198 -11.26 -9.50 9.21
N ARG A 199 -10.84 -8.86 8.11
CA ARG A 199 -10.91 -9.47 6.79
C ARG A 199 -9.77 -10.46 6.56
N PRO A 200 -10.07 -11.79 6.29
CA PRO A 200 -9.04 -12.78 6.03
C PRO A 200 -8.34 -12.53 4.69
N HIS A 201 -7.02 -12.67 4.66
CA HIS A 201 -6.22 -12.49 3.47
C HIS A 201 -5.49 -13.78 3.06
N ARG A 202 -5.77 -14.29 1.86
CA ARG A 202 -5.13 -15.51 1.34
C ARG A 202 -3.60 -15.41 1.29
N ALA A 203 -3.07 -14.21 1.04
CA ALA A 203 -1.62 -13.98 0.99
C ALA A 203 -0.95 -13.95 2.37
N LEU A 204 -1.73 -13.83 3.43
CA LEU A 204 -1.30 -13.80 4.83
C LEU A 204 -1.74 -15.07 5.59
N GLY A 205 -1.98 -16.18 4.88
CA GLY A 205 -2.42 -17.43 5.52
C GLY A 205 -3.84 -17.38 6.09
N LEU A 206 -4.69 -16.50 5.56
CA LEU A 206 -6.05 -16.19 6.01
C LEU A 206 -6.12 -15.32 7.27
N GLU A 207 -4.98 -14.79 7.73
CA GLU A 207 -4.94 -13.81 8.80
C GLU A 207 -5.28 -12.40 8.29
N PRO A 208 -5.84 -11.51 9.14
CA PRO A 208 -6.02 -10.11 8.81
C PRO A 208 -4.67 -9.37 8.82
N PRO A 209 -4.57 -8.18 8.18
CA PRO A 209 -3.34 -7.37 8.14
C PRO A 209 -2.88 -6.80 9.48
N GLY A 210 -3.81 -6.55 10.40
CA GLY A 210 -3.52 -6.06 11.75
C GLY A 210 -2.93 -7.14 12.64
N PRO A 211 -2.42 -6.78 13.84
CA PRO A 211 -2.03 -7.79 14.81
C PRO A 211 -3.28 -8.62 15.12
N SER A 212 -3.21 -9.92 14.84
CA SER A 212 -4.24 -10.85 15.27
C SER A 212 -4.39 -10.69 16.78
N ALA A 213 -5.55 -10.26 17.23
CA ALA A 213 -5.98 -10.52 18.59
C ALA A 213 -5.95 -12.04 18.69
N GLY A 214 -4.89 -12.57 19.35
CA GLY A 214 -4.46 -13.95 19.26
C GLY A 214 -5.63 -14.91 19.14
N LEU A 215 -5.84 -15.43 17.95
CA LEU A 215 -6.66 -16.62 17.77
C LEU A 215 -5.92 -17.74 18.51
N THR A 216 -6.22 -17.88 19.77
CA THR A 216 -5.91 -19.09 20.51
C THR A 216 -6.65 -20.17 19.75
N LEU A 217 -5.91 -21.02 19.02
CA LEU A 217 -6.44 -22.27 18.50
C LEU A 217 -6.89 -23.05 19.73
N VAL A 218 -8.13 -22.85 20.12
CA VAL A 218 -8.74 -23.63 21.19
C VAL A 218 -8.90 -25.03 20.61
N GLY A 219 -7.98 -25.91 20.99
CA GLY A 219 -8.19 -27.33 20.86
C GLY A 219 -9.53 -27.67 21.52
N GLU A 220 -10.36 -28.41 20.76
CA GLU A 220 -11.76 -28.77 21.03
C GLU A 220 -12.76 -27.69 20.60
N ALA A 221 -13.49 -28.01 19.56
CA ALA A 221 -14.63 -27.23 19.08
C ALA A 221 -15.74 -27.18 20.14
N ARG A 222 -15.55 -26.32 21.14
CA ARG A 222 -16.67 -25.83 21.92
C ARG A 222 -17.64 -25.21 20.92
N ARG A 223 -18.90 -25.59 20.99
CA ARG A 223 -20.00 -24.94 20.27
C ARG A 223 -20.12 -23.48 20.76
N ALA A 224 -19.14 -22.64 20.41
CA ALA A 224 -19.18 -21.22 20.69
C ALA A 224 -20.35 -20.62 19.89
N ARG A 225 -21.22 -19.88 20.56
CA ARG A 225 -22.22 -19.07 19.87
C ARG A 225 -21.48 -18.01 19.08
N VAL A 226 -21.47 -18.13 17.76
CA VAL A 226 -20.95 -17.08 16.87
C VAL A 226 -21.87 -15.88 16.93
N ARG A 227 -21.32 -14.72 17.27
CA ARG A 227 -22.02 -13.43 17.20
C ARG A 227 -21.70 -12.75 15.89
N ARG A 228 -22.73 -12.34 15.16
CA ARG A 228 -22.60 -11.50 13.97
C ARG A 228 -22.77 -10.04 14.34
N ARG A 229 -21.88 -9.20 13.83
CA ARG A 229 -21.97 -7.74 13.89
C ARG A 229 -22.13 -7.20 12.47
N ASP A 230 -23.15 -6.42 12.25
CA ASP A 230 -23.46 -5.79 10.97
C ASP A 230 -22.88 -4.37 10.95
N LEU A 231 -22.12 -4.04 9.90
CA LEU A 231 -21.54 -2.74 9.65
C LEU A 231 -22.10 -2.15 8.35
N LEU A 232 -22.11 -0.82 8.23
CA LEU A 232 -22.58 -0.09 7.05
C LEU A 232 -23.98 -0.51 6.60
N GLY A 233 -24.92 -0.63 7.58
CA GLY A 233 -26.29 -1.03 7.30
C GLY A 233 -26.46 -2.50 6.89
N GLY A 234 -25.53 -3.38 7.25
CA GLY A 234 -25.54 -4.80 6.90
C GLY A 234 -24.81 -5.13 5.61
N LEU A 235 -24.05 -4.19 5.05
CA LEU A 235 -23.20 -4.44 3.88
C LEU A 235 -21.97 -5.29 4.24
N LEU A 236 -21.42 -5.12 5.45
CA LEU A 236 -20.30 -5.89 5.96
C LEU A 236 -20.72 -6.65 7.21
N HIS A 237 -20.21 -7.85 7.37
CA HIS A 237 -20.47 -8.70 8.51
C HIS A 237 -19.17 -9.14 9.17
N GLU A 238 -19.08 -8.97 10.46
CA GLU A 238 -18.01 -9.49 11.31
C GLU A 238 -18.55 -10.60 12.19
N TYR A 239 -17.74 -11.62 12.40
CA TYR A 239 -18.09 -12.77 13.21
C TYR A 239 -17.05 -12.95 14.31
N GLY A 240 -17.48 -13.06 15.56
CA GLY A 240 -16.61 -13.19 16.72
C GLY A 240 -17.24 -14.01 17.84
N GLU A 241 -16.46 -14.27 18.89
CA GLU A 241 -16.95 -14.92 20.11
C GLU A 241 -17.73 -13.95 21.00
N PRO A 242 -18.69 -14.44 21.83
CA PRO A 242 -19.53 -13.59 22.67
C PRO A 242 -18.79 -12.78 23.74
N HIS A 243 -17.53 -13.07 24.02
CA HIS A 243 -16.73 -12.50 25.11
C HIS A 243 -15.81 -11.35 24.73
N GLU A 244 -15.69 -11.01 23.47
CA GLU A 244 -14.99 -9.78 23.09
C GLU A 244 -15.81 -8.59 23.58
N ARG A 245 -15.22 -7.79 24.46
CA ARG A 245 -15.85 -6.55 24.94
C ARG A 245 -16.24 -5.72 23.72
N PRO A 246 -17.43 -5.08 23.73
CA PRO A 246 -17.76 -4.17 22.65
C PRO A 246 -16.63 -3.15 22.54
N TYR A 247 -15.99 -3.11 21.37
CA TYR A 247 -15.02 -2.08 21.01
C TYR A 247 -15.69 -0.72 21.28
N ALA A 248 -15.06 0.10 22.11
CA ALA A 248 -15.55 1.45 22.36
C ALA A 248 -15.58 2.17 20.99
N PRO A 249 -16.71 2.80 20.63
CA PRO A 249 -16.78 3.53 19.37
C PRO A 249 -15.66 4.56 19.36
N TYR A 250 -15.01 4.65 18.24
CA TYR A 250 -13.85 5.45 17.88
C TYR A 250 -14.04 6.94 18.24
N GLU A 251 -13.85 7.31 19.49
CA GLU A 251 -13.80 8.72 19.91
C GLU A 251 -12.40 9.35 19.81
N SER A 252 -11.36 8.54 19.65
CA SER A 252 -9.98 9.04 19.82
C SER A 252 -9.25 9.45 18.56
N VAL A 253 -9.74 9.15 17.34
CA VAL A 253 -9.07 9.59 16.10
C VAL A 253 -9.74 10.80 15.45
N THR A 254 -10.97 11.12 15.83
CA THR A 254 -11.63 12.36 15.39
C THR A 254 -10.99 13.63 15.99
N CYS A 255 -10.23 13.54 17.07
CA CYS A 255 -9.65 14.70 17.73
C CYS A 255 -8.45 15.31 17.00
N VAL A 256 -7.70 14.55 16.21
CA VAL A 256 -6.55 15.12 15.46
C VAL A 256 -7.03 15.80 14.17
N TRP A 257 -8.21 15.43 13.66
CA TRP A 257 -8.74 15.96 12.41
C TRP A 257 -9.67 17.18 12.57
N SER A 258 -10.32 17.34 13.72
CA SER A 258 -11.27 18.44 13.95
C SER A 258 -10.61 19.74 14.45
N SER A 259 -9.40 19.68 15.00
CA SER A 259 -8.71 20.87 15.52
C SER A 259 -8.03 21.74 14.46
N CYS A 260 -7.84 21.22 13.23
CA CYS A 260 -7.20 21.99 12.15
C CYS A 260 -8.19 22.77 11.25
N SER A 261 -9.50 22.49 11.33
CA SER A 261 -10.49 23.14 10.45
C SER A 261 -11.32 24.25 11.10
N ARG A 262 -11.03 24.64 12.36
CA ARG A 262 -11.72 25.74 13.05
C ARG A 262 -10.76 26.86 13.49
N ARG A 263 -10.08 27.47 12.53
CA ARG A 263 -9.64 28.86 12.67
C ARG A 263 -10.03 29.61 11.40
N SER A 264 -11.27 30.03 11.32
CA SER A 264 -11.63 31.20 10.53
C SER A 264 -10.97 32.42 11.16
N PRO A 265 -10.32 33.31 10.40
CA PRO A 265 -9.88 34.58 10.94
C PRO A 265 -11.13 35.41 11.25
N ALA A 266 -11.28 35.76 12.50
CA ALA A 266 -12.26 36.76 12.96
C ALA A 266 -11.97 38.10 12.30
N ALA A 267 -13.06 38.76 11.95
CA ALA A 267 -13.20 40.03 11.30
C ALA A 267 -12.23 41.12 11.77
N GLY A 268 -11.81 41.92 10.79
CA GLY A 268 -10.94 43.09 10.96
C GLY A 268 -11.48 44.13 11.92
N GLY A 269 -10.62 44.58 12.80
CA GLY A 269 -10.71 45.88 13.43
C GLY A 269 -10.03 46.94 12.55
N PRO A 270 -10.49 48.19 12.57
CA PRO A 270 -10.00 49.24 11.66
C PRO A 270 -8.58 49.68 12.00
N TRP A 271 -7.78 49.92 10.98
CA TRP A 271 -6.43 50.50 11.07
C TRP A 271 -6.48 51.90 11.66
N PRO A 272 -5.55 52.30 12.55
CA PRO A 272 -5.42 53.69 12.97
C PRO A 272 -4.80 54.53 11.85
N ALA A 273 -5.35 55.72 11.66
CA ALA A 273 -4.93 56.73 10.69
C ALA A 273 -3.52 57.27 10.97
N PRO A 274 -2.74 57.72 9.97
CA PRO A 274 -1.43 58.30 10.14
C PRO A 274 -1.55 59.70 10.76
N ARG A 275 -0.65 60.05 11.71
CA ARG A 275 -0.51 61.37 12.27
C ARG A 275 0.17 62.31 11.28
N PRO A 276 -0.24 63.56 11.20
CA PRO A 276 0.41 64.56 10.34
C PRO A 276 1.64 65.20 11.01
N SER A 277 2.64 65.53 10.15
CA SER A 277 3.84 66.39 10.27
C SER A 277 4.76 66.15 11.44
#